data_aefc66a09196a8db361c25957a9c6c31
#
_entry.id   aefc66a09196a8db361c25957a9c6c31
#
_cell.length_a   1.000
_cell.length_b   1.000
_cell.length_c   1.000
_cell.angle_alpha   90.00
_cell.angle_beta   90.00
_cell.angle_gamma   90.00
#
_symmetry.space_group_name_H-M   'P 1'
#
loop_
_entity.id
_entity.type
_entity.pdbx_description
1 polymer ?
#
loop_
_entity_poly.entity_id
_entity_poly.type
_entity_poly.pdbx_seq_one_letter_code
_entity_poly.pdbx_strand_id
1 'polypeptide(L)'
;MIRSRARAVCTSWCPALALAVLAGCGEFKWDRPPKPPPEAAPPQRAAVATDALVAGSIAAQTYLADVEPLALRGFGLVVGLGDKGSSDCPSVVREYLAEYLTKQIAPQGGGRRPKLSPEELIDSLDTAVVEVVGYVPAGAPAGMRIDLQLSAIVGSSTQTLEGGLLLPTELRLFDRAATGRGMIQGNVLARAGGPVFVSPFAAADPRKGYVLGGGRINEARPLRLILVQPNYQLAQQMERRINERFGPKPRVAEAVSRGFLTLKTPPAYAAEPDHFRRLVVRLYLDNQPGFVERKVQELTRAATAGEVRLEPVAYAWEALGRNVLPRLQPLYAASDAGVRFYAARAGARLNDSAALAVLAEIAAARGDPHRLLAVRELGASNSPQATLPLVPLLSDADQEIRIAAYLALQEHNHPAIRSLPFRCVLDRAQLNCVLDLVECDGPPLVYVRRTRAPRIAVFGRQVPVHAPVFYRHPDESVTLVSAAETADVKLFARWGRKLSDEILVPPRVSELVSALADVPEPDAAGRLRGLGLPYSRVVQVLAQLCEDGTIPARLVVEQTSLTDILGPEDTPERPETDRDPPPGADAAPQPPEEPARDEPLLPARPKQDAARGTR
;
A
#
# COMPACT_ATOMS: atom_id res chain seq x y z
N MET A 1 -14.48 -57.28 28.89
CA MET A 1 -14.63 -57.45 30.36
C MET A 1 -14.76 -56.05 30.93
N ILE A 2 -15.91 -55.77 31.36
CA ILE A 2 -16.41 -55.31 32.70
C ILE A 2 -16.25 -53.78 32.83
N ARG A 3 -17.31 -53.01 32.62
CA ARG A 3 -18.42 -52.52 33.50
C ARG A 3 -17.90 -51.54 34.55
N SER A 4 -18.50 -50.43 34.96
CA SER A 4 -19.80 -49.79 34.72
C SER A 4 -20.03 -48.72 35.80
N ARG A 5 -20.95 -47.77 35.51
CA ARG A 5 -21.91 -47.06 36.38
C ARG A 5 -21.40 -45.80 37.08
N ALA A 6 -21.88 -44.63 36.79
CA ALA A 6 -23.23 -44.07 36.91
C ALA A 6 -23.75 -44.00 38.37
N ARG A 7 -24.04 -42.75 38.82
CA ARG A 7 -25.36 -42.36 39.37
C ARG A 7 -25.35 -40.91 39.88
N ALA A 8 -26.30 -40.22 39.38
CA ALA A 8 -26.95 -39.04 39.85
C ALA A 8 -27.76 -39.31 41.15
N VAL A 9 -28.01 -38.29 41.96
CA VAL A 9 -29.29 -38.11 42.67
C VAL A 9 -29.50 -36.64 42.99
N CYS A 10 -30.68 -36.17 42.59
CA CYS A 10 -31.41 -34.97 42.95
C CYS A 10 -31.80 -34.89 44.43
N THR A 11 -32.17 -33.69 44.88
CA THR A 11 -33.44 -33.25 45.52
C THR A 11 -33.17 -32.06 46.43
N SER A 12 -33.65 -30.87 46.08
CA SER A 12 -34.91 -30.19 46.46
C SER A 12 -35.07 -29.94 47.99
N TRP A 13 -35.21 -28.64 48.35
CA TRP A 13 -36.42 -28.07 48.99
C TRP A 13 -36.15 -26.65 49.55
N CYS A 14 -36.95 -25.71 49.10
CA CYS A 14 -37.33 -24.46 49.74
C CYS A 14 -38.37 -24.79 50.87
N PRO A 15 -38.80 -23.95 51.79
CA PRO A 15 -38.99 -22.50 51.70
C PRO A 15 -38.89 -21.67 53.04
N ALA A 16 -39.06 -20.36 52.86
CA ALA A 16 -39.90 -19.44 53.69
C ALA A 16 -39.29 -18.55 54.76
N LEU A 17 -39.54 -17.27 54.58
CA LEU A 17 -39.98 -16.18 55.45
C LEU A 17 -39.04 -15.69 56.57
N ALA A 18 -38.71 -14.41 56.51
CA ALA A 18 -39.32 -13.36 57.33
C ALA A 18 -38.70 -11.99 57.09
N LEU A 19 -39.56 -11.00 56.88
CA LEU A 19 -39.30 -9.55 56.90
C LEU A 19 -38.63 -9.13 58.24
N ALA A 20 -37.62 -8.24 58.13
CA ALA A 20 -37.38 -7.21 59.14
C ALA A 20 -36.81 -5.96 58.43
N VAL A 21 -37.66 -4.96 58.31
CA VAL A 21 -37.31 -3.56 58.02
C VAL A 21 -36.68 -2.98 59.28
N LEU A 22 -35.46 -2.45 59.17
CA LEU A 22 -35.03 -1.34 60.01
C LEU A 22 -33.93 -0.55 59.30
N ALA A 23 -34.18 0.74 59.26
CA ALA A 23 -33.36 1.78 58.66
C ALA A 23 -31.97 1.85 59.29
N GLY A 24 -30.95 1.95 58.43
CA GLY A 24 -29.61 2.31 58.79
C GLY A 24 -28.99 3.08 57.63
N CYS A 25 -29.02 4.41 57.72
CA CYS A 25 -28.20 5.27 56.89
C CYS A 25 -26.71 5.00 57.17
N GLY A 26 -26.10 4.16 56.35
CA GLY A 26 -24.64 4.00 56.30
C GLY A 26 -24.12 4.70 55.07
N GLU A 27 -23.31 5.72 55.27
CA GLU A 27 -22.56 6.38 54.20
C GLU A 27 -21.71 5.35 53.46
N PHE A 28 -22.05 5.09 52.21
CA PHE A 28 -21.28 4.23 51.32
C PHE A 28 -20.06 5.01 50.86
N LYS A 29 -18.94 4.88 51.60
CA LYS A 29 -17.63 5.39 51.16
C LYS A 29 -17.16 4.52 50.01
N TRP A 30 -17.15 5.09 48.79
CA TRP A 30 -16.41 4.53 47.67
C TRP A 30 -14.92 4.54 48.00
N ASP A 31 -14.36 3.41 48.38
CA ASP A 31 -12.92 3.24 48.43
C ASP A 31 -12.41 3.39 46.99
N ARG A 32 -11.71 4.47 46.71
CA ARG A 32 -11.01 4.63 45.44
C ARG A 32 -10.03 3.47 45.30
N PRO A 33 -9.99 2.81 44.10
CA PRO A 33 -8.98 1.80 43.87
C PRO A 33 -7.58 2.42 44.14
N PRO A 34 -6.66 1.63 44.70
CA PRO A 34 -5.31 2.13 44.97
C PRO A 34 -4.71 2.67 43.69
N LYS A 35 -4.14 3.87 43.77
CA LYS A 35 -3.46 4.53 42.66
C LYS A 35 -2.40 3.54 42.15
N PRO A 36 -2.34 3.27 40.80
CA PRO A 36 -1.31 2.41 40.27
C PRO A 36 0.06 2.95 40.70
N PRO A 37 1.04 2.09 40.97
CA PRO A 37 2.37 2.54 41.32
C PRO A 37 2.88 3.46 40.20
N PRO A 38 3.62 4.52 40.54
CA PRO A 38 4.15 5.42 39.53
C PRO A 38 4.98 4.61 38.53
N GLU A 39 4.61 4.72 37.27
CA GLU A 39 5.32 4.10 36.16
C GLU A 39 6.79 4.49 36.27
N ALA A 40 7.69 3.51 36.31
CA ALA A 40 9.11 3.75 36.49
C ALA A 40 9.57 4.68 35.38
N ALA A 41 10.03 5.87 35.74
CA ALA A 41 10.56 6.83 34.79
C ALA A 41 11.61 6.13 33.91
N PRO A 42 11.55 6.28 32.58
CA PRO A 42 12.54 5.69 31.68
C PRO A 42 13.92 6.15 32.13
N PRO A 43 14.94 5.27 32.07
CA PRO A 43 16.26 5.57 32.58
C PRO A 43 16.76 6.89 31.95
N GLN A 44 17.09 7.86 32.77
CA GLN A 44 17.48 9.23 32.37
C GLN A 44 18.55 9.28 31.26
N ARG A 45 19.35 8.19 31.12
CA ARG A 45 20.35 8.06 30.03
C ARG A 45 19.73 8.01 28.65
N ALA A 46 18.60 7.35 28.45
CA ALA A 46 17.94 7.26 27.14
C ALA A 46 17.35 8.60 26.73
N ALA A 47 16.80 9.37 27.65
CA ALA A 47 16.26 10.70 27.39
C ALA A 47 17.34 11.71 26.98
N VAL A 48 18.49 11.71 27.65
CA VAL A 48 19.63 12.60 27.35
C VAL A 48 20.21 12.28 25.96
N ALA A 49 20.34 11.01 25.62
CA ALA A 49 20.86 10.59 24.32
C ALA A 49 19.90 10.90 23.16
N THR A 50 18.58 10.84 23.41
CA THR A 50 17.56 11.23 22.43
C THR A 50 17.58 12.74 22.18
N ASP A 51 17.75 13.55 23.21
CA ASP A 51 17.89 15.01 23.09
C ASP A 51 19.13 15.40 22.27
N ALA A 52 20.27 14.73 22.50
CA ALA A 52 21.50 14.97 21.73
C ALA A 52 21.32 14.68 20.23
N LEU A 53 20.58 13.63 19.88
CA LEU A 53 20.31 13.26 18.49
C LEU A 53 19.42 14.30 17.79
N VAL A 54 18.45 14.86 18.50
CA VAL A 54 17.43 15.76 17.97
C VAL A 54 17.90 17.21 18.02
N ALA A 55 18.76 17.58 19.00
CA ALA A 55 19.19 18.95 19.21
C ALA A 55 19.79 19.59 17.95
N GLY A 56 19.26 20.75 17.55
CA GLY A 56 19.66 21.49 16.35
C GLY A 56 19.13 20.93 15.03
N SER A 57 18.36 19.84 15.06
CA SER A 57 17.68 19.33 13.86
C SER A 57 16.31 19.98 13.65
N ILE A 58 15.75 19.78 12.46
CA ILE A 58 14.37 20.21 12.14
C ILE A 58 13.38 19.58 13.11
N ALA A 59 13.57 18.31 13.49
CA ALA A 59 12.70 17.61 14.44
C ALA A 59 12.63 18.27 15.82
N ALA A 60 13.66 19.02 16.24
CA ALA A 60 13.64 19.75 17.52
C ALA A 60 12.62 20.89 17.53
N GLN A 61 12.22 21.40 16.37
CA GLN A 61 11.44 22.62 16.22
C GLN A 61 10.10 22.39 15.51
N THR A 62 9.84 21.14 15.05
CA THR A 62 8.69 20.84 14.20
C THR A 62 8.16 19.43 14.42
N TYR A 63 6.93 19.23 13.98
CA TYR A 63 6.35 17.91 13.81
C TYR A 63 5.72 17.77 12.42
N LEU A 64 5.66 16.53 11.91
CA LEU A 64 5.02 16.23 10.64
C LEU A 64 3.51 16.03 10.85
N ALA A 65 2.70 16.73 10.06
CA ALA A 65 1.27 16.49 9.96
C ALA A 65 0.92 15.74 8.68
N ASP A 66 -0.31 15.23 8.61
CA ASP A 66 -0.85 14.50 7.45
C ASP A 66 -0.08 13.22 7.11
N VAL A 67 0.48 12.58 8.14
CA VAL A 67 1.27 11.34 7.99
C VAL A 67 0.40 10.09 7.82
N GLU A 68 -0.88 10.15 8.15
CA GLU A 68 -1.81 9.05 7.98
C GLU A 68 -2.17 8.83 6.51
N PRO A 69 -2.38 7.58 6.06
CA PRO A 69 -2.87 7.31 4.72
C PRO A 69 -4.25 7.94 4.51
N LEU A 70 -4.45 8.57 3.35
CA LEU A 70 -5.72 9.19 2.99
C LEU A 70 -6.58 8.19 2.23
N ALA A 71 -7.73 7.82 2.78
CA ALA A 71 -8.67 6.94 2.11
C ALA A 71 -9.46 7.72 1.03
N LEU A 72 -9.33 7.30 -0.21
CA LEU A 72 -10.14 7.75 -1.33
C LEU A 72 -11.19 6.71 -1.66
N ARG A 73 -12.39 7.15 -2.03
CA ARG A 73 -13.50 6.28 -2.39
C ARG A 73 -14.12 6.70 -3.72
N GLY A 74 -14.75 5.74 -4.39
CA GLY A 74 -15.52 5.96 -5.60
C GLY A 74 -16.47 4.80 -5.84
N PHE A 75 -17.44 5.00 -6.73
CA PHE A 75 -18.26 3.92 -7.26
C PHE A 75 -17.84 3.66 -8.69
N GLY A 76 -17.67 2.38 -9.02
CA GLY A 76 -17.25 1.94 -10.34
C GLY A 76 -18.07 0.76 -10.84
N LEU A 77 -17.87 0.41 -12.10
CA LEU A 77 -18.51 -0.72 -12.74
C LEU A 77 -17.44 -1.77 -13.11
N VAL A 78 -17.61 -2.98 -12.64
CA VAL A 78 -16.82 -4.15 -13.07
C VAL A 78 -17.60 -4.85 -14.18
N VAL A 79 -16.94 -5.15 -15.30
CA VAL A 79 -17.52 -5.80 -16.48
C VAL A 79 -16.86 -7.14 -16.74
N GLY A 80 -17.50 -8.00 -17.56
CA GLY A 80 -16.95 -9.30 -17.97
C GLY A 80 -17.15 -10.39 -16.93
N LEU A 81 -18.23 -10.32 -16.13
CA LEU A 81 -18.57 -11.30 -15.10
C LEU A 81 -19.46 -12.43 -15.63
N GLY A 82 -19.91 -12.35 -16.89
CA GLY A 82 -20.85 -13.28 -17.50
C GLY A 82 -22.25 -13.14 -16.88
N ASP A 83 -22.68 -14.16 -16.16
CA ASP A 83 -23.98 -14.20 -15.45
C ASP A 83 -23.83 -14.09 -13.93
N LYS A 84 -22.63 -13.77 -13.44
CA LYS A 84 -22.29 -13.72 -12.01
C LYS A 84 -22.34 -12.31 -11.41
N GLY A 85 -22.63 -11.31 -12.21
CA GLY A 85 -22.84 -9.93 -11.81
C GLY A 85 -24.22 -9.67 -11.22
N SER A 86 -24.65 -8.42 -11.24
CA SER A 86 -25.95 -7.99 -10.71
C SER A 86 -26.39 -6.67 -11.31
N SER A 87 -27.67 -6.56 -11.63
CA SER A 87 -28.33 -5.30 -12.00
C SER A 87 -28.72 -4.43 -10.79
N ASP A 88 -28.52 -4.95 -9.56
CA ASP A 88 -28.86 -4.22 -8.35
C ASP A 88 -27.94 -3.01 -8.16
N CYS A 89 -28.53 -1.83 -8.20
CA CYS A 89 -27.83 -0.58 -8.01
C CYS A 89 -28.73 0.44 -7.28
N PRO A 90 -28.29 1.02 -6.16
CA PRO A 90 -29.02 2.10 -5.50
C PRO A 90 -29.23 3.29 -6.45
N SER A 91 -30.41 3.91 -6.42
CA SER A 91 -30.79 4.97 -7.37
C SER A 91 -29.78 6.11 -7.46
N VAL A 92 -29.25 6.56 -6.32
CA VAL A 92 -28.26 7.65 -6.26
C VAL A 92 -26.93 7.25 -6.95
N VAL A 93 -26.50 5.99 -6.76
CA VAL A 93 -25.26 5.49 -7.39
C VAL A 93 -25.50 5.27 -8.88
N ARG A 94 -26.68 4.79 -9.27
CA ARG A 94 -27.07 4.60 -10.66
C ARG A 94 -27.03 5.91 -11.45
N GLU A 95 -27.65 6.96 -10.91
CA GLU A 95 -27.68 8.30 -11.54
C GLU A 95 -26.25 8.82 -11.72
N TYR A 96 -25.41 8.72 -10.69
CA TYR A 96 -24.00 9.10 -10.75
C TYR A 96 -23.24 8.32 -11.83
N LEU A 97 -23.37 6.97 -11.86
CA LEU A 97 -22.68 6.13 -12.82
C LEU A 97 -23.14 6.36 -14.26
N ALA A 98 -24.47 6.54 -14.48
CA ALA A 98 -25.03 6.81 -15.79
C ALA A 98 -24.49 8.13 -16.36
N GLU A 99 -24.46 9.19 -15.54
CA GLU A 99 -23.87 10.47 -15.93
C GLU A 99 -22.37 10.36 -16.21
N TYR A 100 -21.64 9.66 -15.34
CA TYR A 100 -20.20 9.47 -15.47
C TYR A 100 -19.85 8.67 -16.74
N LEU A 101 -20.49 7.53 -16.96
CA LEU A 101 -20.27 6.68 -18.13
C LEU A 101 -20.65 7.41 -19.41
N THR A 102 -21.73 8.19 -19.43
CA THR A 102 -22.09 9.01 -20.58
C THR A 102 -20.97 9.97 -20.97
N LYS A 103 -20.31 10.62 -20.00
CA LYS A 103 -19.17 11.51 -20.25
C LYS A 103 -17.92 10.77 -20.76
N GLN A 104 -17.71 9.52 -20.32
CA GLN A 104 -16.56 8.70 -20.77
C GLN A 104 -16.81 8.08 -22.15
N ILE A 105 -18.04 7.71 -22.44
CA ILE A 105 -18.47 7.05 -23.69
C ILE A 105 -18.72 8.07 -24.80
N ALA A 106 -18.93 9.34 -24.47
CA ALA A 106 -19.09 10.41 -25.46
C ALA A 106 -17.89 10.41 -26.43
N PRO A 107 -18.11 10.38 -27.76
CA PRO A 107 -17.05 10.17 -28.73
C PRO A 107 -16.03 11.32 -28.70
N GLN A 108 -14.86 11.05 -28.16
CA GLN A 108 -13.68 11.88 -28.37
C GLN A 108 -13.19 11.62 -29.79
N GLY A 109 -13.81 12.32 -30.79
CA GLY A 109 -13.34 12.28 -32.17
C GLY A 109 -13.65 11.00 -32.95
N GLY A 110 -14.85 10.87 -33.50
CA GLY A 110 -15.13 9.96 -34.64
C GLY A 110 -15.16 8.46 -34.40
N GLY A 111 -15.14 8.00 -33.14
CA GLY A 111 -15.17 6.58 -32.79
C GLY A 111 -16.58 5.96 -32.92
N ARG A 112 -16.60 4.64 -33.18
CA ARG A 112 -17.81 3.82 -33.25
C ARG A 112 -18.56 3.92 -31.91
N ARG A 113 -19.87 4.28 -31.92
CA ARG A 113 -20.69 4.28 -30.71
C ARG A 113 -20.63 2.93 -30.03
N PRO A 114 -20.48 2.85 -28.70
CA PRO A 114 -20.58 1.59 -27.99
C PRO A 114 -21.91 0.91 -28.27
N LYS A 115 -21.95 -0.41 -28.22
CA LYS A 115 -23.13 -1.19 -28.56
C LYS A 115 -24.24 -1.10 -27.50
N LEU A 116 -23.88 -0.72 -26.26
CA LEU A 116 -24.77 -0.66 -25.09
C LEU A 116 -24.81 0.77 -24.55
N SER A 117 -25.97 1.21 -24.07
CA SER A 117 -26.11 2.46 -23.32
C SER A 117 -25.53 2.32 -21.91
N PRO A 118 -25.22 3.43 -21.20
CA PRO A 118 -24.79 3.39 -19.81
C PRO A 118 -25.75 2.65 -18.88
N GLU A 119 -27.06 2.84 -19.09
CA GLU A 119 -28.11 2.18 -18.33
C GLU A 119 -28.14 0.68 -18.60
N GLU A 120 -28.08 0.26 -19.87
CA GLU A 120 -27.99 -1.16 -20.26
C GLU A 120 -26.76 -1.84 -19.69
N LEU A 121 -25.62 -1.13 -19.58
CA LEU A 121 -24.41 -1.65 -18.93
C LEU A 121 -24.63 -1.87 -17.42
N ILE A 122 -25.27 -0.93 -16.72
CA ILE A 122 -25.53 -1.03 -15.29
C ILE A 122 -26.55 -2.15 -15.00
N ASP A 123 -27.50 -2.38 -15.89
CA ASP A 123 -28.56 -3.38 -15.74
C ASP A 123 -28.17 -4.79 -16.23
N SER A 124 -26.98 -4.93 -16.77
CA SER A 124 -26.48 -6.22 -17.27
C SER A 124 -26.03 -7.15 -16.14
N LEU A 125 -26.37 -8.43 -16.22
CA LEU A 125 -25.82 -9.46 -15.33
C LEU A 125 -24.33 -9.75 -15.58
N ASP A 126 -23.79 -9.29 -16.72
CA ASP A 126 -22.34 -9.32 -17.01
C ASP A 126 -21.55 -8.28 -16.23
N THR A 127 -22.23 -7.42 -15.48
CA THR A 127 -21.61 -6.32 -14.73
C THR A 127 -21.97 -6.33 -13.26
N ALA A 128 -21.17 -5.66 -12.45
CA ALA A 128 -21.47 -5.41 -11.05
C ALA A 128 -21.04 -4.00 -10.66
N VAL A 129 -21.90 -3.30 -9.95
CA VAL A 129 -21.54 -2.03 -9.32
C VAL A 129 -20.74 -2.29 -8.04
N VAL A 130 -19.61 -1.62 -7.91
CA VAL A 130 -18.69 -1.79 -6.78
C VAL A 130 -18.33 -0.47 -6.10
N GLU A 131 -18.13 -0.53 -4.79
CA GLU A 131 -17.38 0.50 -4.06
C GLU A 131 -15.90 0.23 -4.25
N VAL A 132 -15.14 1.28 -4.59
CA VAL A 132 -13.69 1.24 -4.79
C VAL A 132 -13.03 2.11 -3.75
N VAL A 133 -12.08 1.54 -3.01
CA VAL A 133 -11.30 2.23 -1.98
C VAL A 133 -9.82 2.14 -2.31
N GLY A 134 -9.13 3.27 -2.26
CA GLY A 134 -7.68 3.35 -2.40
C GLY A 134 -7.07 4.18 -1.28
N TYR A 135 -5.90 3.78 -0.79
CA TYR A 135 -5.17 4.51 0.26
C TYR A 135 -3.98 5.23 -0.33
N VAL A 136 -3.98 6.57 -0.21
CA VAL A 136 -2.89 7.43 -0.66
C VAL A 136 -1.92 7.64 0.49
N PRO A 137 -0.68 7.13 0.40
CA PRO A 137 0.31 7.33 1.46
C PRO A 137 0.69 8.80 1.61
N ALA A 138 1.19 9.15 2.78
CA ALA A 138 1.69 10.48 3.06
C ALA A 138 2.87 10.82 2.15
N GLY A 139 2.86 12.02 1.57
CA GLY A 139 3.92 12.46 0.66
C GLY A 139 3.91 11.81 -0.73
N ALA A 140 2.83 11.12 -1.10
CA ALA A 140 2.72 10.46 -2.40
C ALA A 140 2.91 11.44 -3.56
N PRO A 141 3.80 11.17 -4.53
CA PRO A 141 3.97 12.00 -5.71
C PRO A 141 2.81 11.79 -6.71
N ALA A 142 2.57 12.77 -7.57
CA ALA A 142 1.66 12.60 -8.69
C ALA A 142 2.11 11.44 -9.60
N GLY A 143 1.14 10.69 -10.11
CA GLY A 143 1.39 9.52 -10.95
C GLY A 143 1.76 8.24 -10.20
N MET A 144 1.93 8.28 -8.89
CA MET A 144 2.15 7.08 -8.07
C MET A 144 1.00 6.10 -8.25
N ARG A 145 1.31 4.82 -8.36
CA ARG A 145 0.33 3.74 -8.41
C ARG A 145 0.01 3.25 -7.01
N ILE A 146 -1.27 2.99 -6.76
CA ILE A 146 -1.78 2.43 -5.52
C ILE A 146 -2.66 1.21 -5.81
N ASP A 147 -2.70 0.28 -4.86
CA ASP A 147 -3.61 -0.85 -4.91
C ASP A 147 -5.02 -0.40 -4.49
N LEU A 148 -6.01 -1.01 -5.11
CA LEU A 148 -7.41 -0.69 -4.86
C LEU A 148 -8.11 -1.89 -4.25
N GLN A 149 -9.00 -1.63 -3.32
CA GLN A 149 -9.92 -2.60 -2.75
C GLN A 149 -11.29 -2.38 -3.38
N LEU A 150 -11.93 -3.46 -3.81
CA LEU A 150 -13.26 -3.46 -4.39
C LEU A 150 -14.20 -4.28 -3.52
N SER A 151 -15.40 -3.78 -3.36
CA SER A 151 -16.49 -4.52 -2.71
C SER A 151 -17.76 -4.35 -3.52
N ALA A 152 -18.41 -5.44 -3.88
CA ALA A 152 -19.75 -5.38 -4.48
C ALA A 152 -20.69 -4.63 -3.52
N ILE A 153 -21.62 -3.85 -4.07
CA ILE A 153 -22.55 -3.06 -3.26
C ILE A 153 -23.33 -3.99 -2.33
N VAL A 154 -23.53 -3.54 -1.09
CA VAL A 154 -24.31 -4.26 -0.09
C VAL A 154 -25.75 -4.44 -0.60
N GLY A 155 -26.25 -5.67 -0.49
CA GLY A 155 -27.60 -6.01 -0.97
C GLY A 155 -27.70 -6.39 -2.45
N SER A 156 -26.59 -6.30 -3.24
CA SER A 156 -26.59 -6.79 -4.62
C SER A 156 -26.53 -8.31 -4.68
N SER A 157 -27.07 -8.88 -5.76
CA SER A 157 -27.04 -10.32 -6.06
C SER A 157 -25.72 -10.80 -6.71
N THR A 158 -24.72 -9.94 -6.79
CA THR A 158 -23.39 -10.28 -7.32
C THR A 158 -22.82 -11.51 -6.62
N GLN A 159 -22.43 -12.53 -7.40
CA GLN A 159 -21.86 -13.78 -6.88
C GLN A 159 -20.35 -13.68 -6.70
N THR A 160 -19.63 -13.10 -7.68
CA THR A 160 -18.18 -12.95 -7.65
C THR A 160 -17.73 -11.79 -8.54
N LEU A 161 -16.58 -11.21 -8.21
CA LEU A 161 -15.89 -10.21 -9.03
C LEU A 161 -14.73 -10.83 -9.84
N GLU A 162 -14.53 -12.15 -9.72
CA GLU A 162 -13.41 -12.84 -10.36
C GLU A 162 -13.46 -12.77 -11.89
N GLY A 163 -12.33 -12.44 -12.48
CA GLY A 163 -12.16 -12.32 -13.93
C GLY A 163 -12.71 -11.03 -14.53
N GLY A 164 -13.34 -10.19 -13.71
CA GLY A 164 -13.86 -8.91 -14.15
C GLY A 164 -12.78 -7.86 -14.40
N LEU A 165 -13.17 -6.82 -15.10
CA LEU A 165 -12.38 -5.61 -15.39
C LEU A 165 -13.09 -4.40 -14.80
N LEU A 166 -12.44 -3.69 -13.88
CA LEU A 166 -12.92 -2.40 -13.39
C LEU A 166 -12.75 -1.35 -14.50
N LEU A 167 -13.87 -0.76 -14.92
CA LEU A 167 -13.84 0.38 -15.85
C LEU A 167 -13.20 1.61 -15.18
N PRO A 168 -12.70 2.58 -15.99
CA PRO A 168 -12.15 3.81 -15.45
C PRO A 168 -13.10 4.43 -14.42
N THR A 169 -12.59 4.70 -13.22
CA THR A 169 -13.36 5.15 -12.07
C THR A 169 -12.62 6.30 -11.38
N GLU A 170 -13.34 7.34 -10.99
CA GLU A 170 -12.80 8.46 -10.23
C GLU A 170 -12.83 8.19 -8.74
N LEU A 171 -11.68 8.44 -8.08
CA LEU A 171 -11.55 8.35 -6.64
C LEU A 171 -11.44 9.74 -6.03
N ARG A 172 -12.26 9.98 -5.00
CA ARG A 172 -12.41 11.26 -4.34
C ARG A 172 -12.37 11.11 -2.83
N LEU A 173 -12.18 12.20 -2.11
CA LEU A 173 -12.41 12.23 -0.68
C LEU A 173 -13.91 12.33 -0.43
N PHE A 174 -14.49 11.28 0.19
CA PHE A 174 -15.88 11.31 0.59
C PHE A 174 -16.00 11.77 2.04
N ASP A 175 -16.66 12.90 2.23
CA ASP A 175 -17.15 13.30 3.53
C ASP A 175 -18.68 13.06 3.57
N ARG A 176 -19.16 12.39 4.61
CA ARG A 176 -20.60 12.34 4.87
C ARG A 176 -21.00 13.72 5.36
N ALA A 177 -21.60 14.51 4.49
CA ALA A 177 -22.18 15.78 4.92
C ALA A 177 -23.06 15.56 6.15
N ALA A 178 -22.83 16.34 7.18
CA ALA A 178 -23.59 16.32 8.44
C ALA A 178 -25.11 16.50 8.26
N THR A 179 -25.55 16.86 7.07
CA THR A 179 -26.97 17.15 6.72
C THR A 179 -27.72 15.99 6.10
N GLY A 180 -27.10 14.81 5.89
CA GLY A 180 -27.81 13.61 5.37
C GLY A 180 -28.35 13.71 3.94
N ARG A 181 -28.13 14.82 3.23
CA ARG A 181 -28.56 15.04 1.86
C ARG A 181 -27.37 15.03 0.90
N GLY A 182 -27.12 13.85 0.31
CA GLY A 182 -26.16 13.67 -0.77
C GLY A 182 -24.71 13.47 -0.31
N MET A 183 -23.92 12.80 -1.13
CA MET A 183 -22.47 12.70 -0.99
C MET A 183 -21.86 13.99 -1.52
N ILE A 184 -21.12 14.72 -0.68
CA ILE A 184 -20.31 15.83 -1.15
C ILE A 184 -19.13 15.23 -1.91
N GLN A 185 -19.07 15.44 -3.21
CA GLN A 185 -17.98 15.01 -4.05
C GLN A 185 -16.89 16.08 -4.05
N GLY A 186 -15.74 15.76 -3.43
CA GLY A 186 -14.53 16.57 -3.55
C GLY A 186 -13.88 16.48 -4.94
N ASN A 187 -12.69 17.06 -5.10
CA ASN A 187 -11.89 16.95 -6.32
C ASN A 187 -11.49 15.50 -6.59
N VAL A 188 -11.29 15.17 -7.87
CA VAL A 188 -10.79 13.85 -8.31
C VAL A 188 -9.31 13.75 -7.99
N LEU A 189 -8.96 13.02 -6.93
CA LEU A 189 -7.58 12.89 -6.43
C LEU A 189 -6.83 11.71 -7.07
N ALA A 190 -7.57 10.68 -7.51
CA ALA A 190 -6.98 9.56 -8.25
C ALA A 190 -7.95 8.97 -9.27
N ARG A 191 -7.41 8.23 -10.23
CA ARG A 191 -8.18 7.43 -11.19
C ARG A 191 -7.85 5.97 -11.00
N ALA A 192 -8.87 5.13 -11.09
CA ALA A 192 -8.85 3.69 -10.86
C ALA A 192 -9.25 2.94 -12.13
N GLY A 193 -8.75 1.72 -12.32
CA GLY A 193 -9.16 0.81 -13.39
C GLY A 193 -8.18 -0.33 -13.56
N GLY A 194 -8.67 -1.45 -14.10
CA GLY A 194 -7.83 -2.62 -14.39
C GLY A 194 -8.46 -3.95 -14.02
N PRO A 195 -7.78 -5.07 -14.30
CA PRO A 195 -8.25 -6.43 -13.99
C PRO A 195 -8.43 -6.65 -12.50
N VAL A 196 -9.53 -7.29 -12.13
CA VAL A 196 -9.86 -7.60 -10.74
C VAL A 196 -9.19 -8.91 -10.32
N PHE A 197 -8.44 -8.85 -9.23
CA PHE A 197 -7.88 -10.01 -8.53
C PHE A 197 -8.77 -10.35 -7.33
N VAL A 198 -9.34 -11.54 -7.31
CA VAL A 198 -10.00 -12.12 -6.15
C VAL A 198 -9.05 -13.14 -5.54
N SER A 199 -8.84 -13.09 -4.23
CA SER A 199 -7.92 -14.02 -3.57
C SER A 199 -8.44 -15.45 -3.66
N PRO A 200 -7.67 -16.41 -4.21
CA PRO A 200 -8.08 -17.80 -4.28
C PRO A 200 -7.88 -18.57 -2.96
N PHE A 201 -7.29 -17.94 -1.94
CA PHE A 201 -6.97 -18.59 -0.67
C PHE A 201 -8.16 -18.56 0.29
N ALA A 202 -8.23 -19.56 1.16
CA ALA A 202 -9.35 -19.82 2.06
C ALA A 202 -9.85 -18.57 2.81
N ALA A 203 -11.18 -18.50 3.02
CA ALA A 203 -11.92 -17.42 3.69
C ALA A 203 -12.01 -16.08 2.90
N ALA A 204 -11.63 -16.01 1.63
CA ALA A 204 -11.85 -14.81 0.83
C ALA A 204 -13.33 -14.71 0.39
N ASP A 205 -13.93 -13.55 0.60
CA ASP A 205 -15.26 -13.23 0.07
C ASP A 205 -15.15 -13.00 -1.46
N PRO A 206 -15.79 -13.81 -2.33
CA PRO A 206 -15.71 -13.65 -3.77
C PRO A 206 -16.31 -12.34 -4.28
N ARG A 207 -17.09 -11.64 -3.45
CA ARG A 207 -17.67 -10.32 -3.72
C ARG A 207 -16.71 -9.17 -3.41
N LYS A 208 -15.51 -9.49 -2.90
CA LYS A 208 -14.40 -8.55 -2.66
C LYS A 208 -13.23 -8.89 -3.54
N GLY A 209 -12.59 -7.86 -4.06
CA GLY A 209 -11.42 -8.00 -4.92
C GLY A 209 -10.43 -6.87 -4.76
N TYR A 210 -9.35 -6.96 -5.49
CA TYR A 210 -8.31 -5.96 -5.54
C TYR A 210 -7.97 -5.64 -7.00
N VAL A 211 -7.59 -4.40 -7.29
CA VAL A 211 -6.92 -4.07 -8.55
C VAL A 211 -5.51 -3.64 -8.21
N LEU A 212 -4.55 -4.54 -8.48
CA LEU A 212 -3.15 -4.37 -8.10
C LEU A 212 -2.48 -3.29 -8.93
N GLY A 213 -2.06 -2.20 -8.29
CA GLY A 213 -1.50 -1.01 -8.96
C GLY A 213 -2.47 -0.31 -9.91
N GLY A 214 -3.78 -0.56 -9.77
CA GLY A 214 -4.81 -0.02 -10.68
C GLY A 214 -5.22 1.42 -10.37
N GLY A 215 -4.87 1.95 -9.22
CA GLY A 215 -5.08 3.35 -8.88
C GLY A 215 -3.89 4.21 -9.30
N ARG A 216 -4.15 5.39 -9.87
CA ARG A 216 -3.13 6.38 -10.22
C ARG A 216 -3.47 7.72 -9.61
N ILE A 217 -2.58 8.25 -8.79
CA ILE A 217 -2.74 9.54 -8.11
C ILE A 217 -2.60 10.67 -9.13
N ASN A 218 -3.56 11.58 -9.20
CA ASN A 218 -3.56 12.70 -10.13
C ASN A 218 -2.64 13.83 -9.66
N GLU A 219 -2.72 14.15 -8.37
CA GLU A 219 -2.00 15.28 -7.77
C GLU A 219 -1.15 14.79 -6.59
N ALA A 220 0.06 15.34 -6.47
CA ALA A 220 0.93 15.02 -5.34
C ALA A 220 0.25 15.41 -4.03
N ARG A 221 0.35 14.55 -3.02
CA ARG A 221 -0.07 14.84 -1.66
C ARG A 221 1.10 15.42 -0.87
N PRO A 222 1.20 16.75 -0.67
CA PRO A 222 2.28 17.33 0.09
C PRO A 222 2.15 16.96 1.57
N LEU A 223 3.29 16.83 2.25
CA LEU A 223 3.35 16.75 3.71
C LEU A 223 3.37 18.16 4.29
N ARG A 224 2.87 18.33 5.51
CA ARG A 224 3.01 19.57 6.26
C ARG A 224 4.00 19.39 7.40
N LEU A 225 4.98 20.28 7.47
CA LEU A 225 5.92 20.38 8.57
C LEU A 225 5.50 21.59 9.42
N ILE A 226 4.94 21.33 10.59
CA ILE A 226 4.37 22.35 11.48
C ILE A 226 5.42 22.75 12.50
N LEU A 227 5.64 24.06 12.67
CA LEU A 227 6.56 24.59 13.66
C LEU A 227 5.89 24.59 15.04
N VAL A 228 6.61 24.10 16.07
CA VAL A 228 6.17 24.14 17.47
C VAL A 228 5.97 25.60 17.93
N GLN A 229 6.88 26.49 17.52
CA GLN A 229 6.77 27.92 17.75
C GLN A 229 6.74 28.63 16.40
N PRO A 230 5.63 29.30 16.03
CA PRO A 230 5.53 30.01 14.77
C PRO A 230 6.58 31.11 14.61
N ASN A 231 7.50 30.93 13.65
CA ASN A 231 8.59 31.86 13.38
C ASN A 231 8.91 31.88 11.88
N TYR A 232 8.73 33.03 11.24
CA TYR A 232 8.93 33.15 9.79
C TYR A 232 10.40 32.99 9.36
N GLN A 233 11.34 33.52 10.14
CA GLN A 233 12.78 33.40 9.85
C GLN A 233 13.23 31.95 9.94
N LEU A 234 12.76 31.20 10.95
CA LEU A 234 13.04 29.81 11.14
C LEU A 234 12.42 28.95 9.99
N ALA A 235 11.17 29.25 9.60
CA ALA A 235 10.53 28.59 8.47
C ALA A 235 11.34 28.78 7.17
N GLN A 236 11.79 29.99 6.87
CA GLN A 236 12.63 30.27 5.72
C GLN A 236 14.03 29.60 5.81
N GLN A 237 14.60 29.52 6.99
CA GLN A 237 15.87 28.82 7.20
C GLN A 237 15.71 27.32 6.92
N MET A 238 14.62 26.71 7.40
CA MET A 238 14.28 25.31 7.11
C MET A 238 14.06 25.08 5.62
N GLU A 239 13.26 25.93 4.97
CA GLU A 239 13.02 25.86 3.52
C GLU A 239 14.34 25.85 2.74
N ARG A 240 15.22 26.79 3.02
CA ARG A 240 16.54 26.86 2.37
C ARG A 240 17.35 25.60 2.62
N ARG A 241 17.44 25.17 3.89
CA ARG A 241 18.23 23.99 4.26
C ARG A 241 17.73 22.69 3.59
N ILE A 242 16.41 22.51 3.50
CA ILE A 242 15.82 21.37 2.81
C ILE A 242 16.10 21.43 1.31
N ASN A 243 15.85 22.58 0.68
CA ASN A 243 16.09 22.75 -0.76
C ASN A 243 17.58 22.67 -1.13
N GLU A 244 18.50 23.07 -0.27
CA GLU A 244 19.95 22.84 -0.43
C GLU A 244 20.31 21.35 -0.45
N ARG A 245 19.68 20.57 0.44
CA ARG A 245 19.98 19.13 0.57
C ARG A 245 19.45 18.31 -0.61
N PHE A 246 18.24 18.61 -1.09
CA PHE A 246 17.56 17.82 -2.12
C PHE A 246 17.61 18.42 -3.52
N GLY A 247 18.19 19.61 -3.67
CA GLY A 247 18.32 20.33 -4.92
C GLY A 247 17.29 21.46 -5.08
N PRO A 248 17.66 22.52 -5.84
CA PRO A 248 16.83 23.72 -5.97
C PRO A 248 15.65 23.51 -6.94
N LYS A 249 15.66 22.47 -7.75
CA LYS A 249 14.61 22.17 -8.74
C LYS A 249 14.40 20.64 -8.87
N PRO A 250 13.15 20.14 -8.70
CA PRO A 250 11.98 20.92 -8.24
C PRO A 250 12.11 21.33 -6.76
N ARG A 251 11.47 22.43 -6.35
CA ARG A 251 11.41 22.81 -4.94
C ARG A 251 10.76 21.73 -4.11
N VAL A 252 11.46 21.28 -3.09
CA VAL A 252 11.03 20.24 -2.16
C VAL A 252 10.27 20.82 -0.98
N ALA A 253 10.72 21.94 -0.46
CA ALA A 253 10.10 22.65 0.65
C ALA A 253 9.68 24.07 0.26
N GLU A 254 8.55 24.51 0.82
CA GLU A 254 8.01 25.86 0.65
C GLU A 254 7.42 26.36 1.97
N ALA A 255 7.92 27.46 2.50
CA ALA A 255 7.40 28.11 3.71
C ALA A 255 6.12 28.89 3.36
N VAL A 256 4.96 28.29 3.65
CA VAL A 256 3.66 28.89 3.35
C VAL A 256 3.29 29.96 4.35
N SER A 257 3.65 29.76 5.63
CA SER A 257 3.38 30.72 6.71
C SER A 257 4.44 30.66 7.80
N ARG A 258 4.30 31.49 8.81
CA ARG A 258 5.15 31.42 10.01
C ARG A 258 5.00 30.11 10.79
N GLY A 259 3.90 29.39 10.61
CA GLY A 259 3.54 28.19 11.37
C GLY A 259 3.82 26.88 10.66
N PHE A 260 3.96 26.86 9.32
CA PHE A 260 4.19 25.61 8.62
C PHE A 260 4.86 25.76 7.25
N LEU A 261 5.52 24.67 6.84
CA LEU A 261 6.04 24.46 5.49
C LEU A 261 5.29 23.31 4.83
N THR A 262 5.15 23.37 3.52
CA THR A 262 4.76 22.22 2.70
C THR A 262 5.98 21.52 2.16
N LEU A 263 5.95 20.18 2.14
CA LEU A 263 7.02 19.33 1.60
C LEU A 263 6.47 18.47 0.46
N LYS A 264 7.19 18.44 -0.66
CA LYS A 264 6.91 17.56 -1.80
C LYS A 264 8.01 16.50 -1.89
N THR A 265 7.65 15.24 -1.96
CA THR A 265 8.61 14.15 -2.13
C THR A 265 9.33 14.30 -3.47
N PRO A 266 10.67 14.43 -3.48
CA PRO A 266 11.42 14.53 -4.72
C PRO A 266 11.38 13.20 -5.51
N PRO A 267 11.51 13.24 -6.85
CA PRO A 267 11.44 12.04 -7.69
C PRO A 267 12.40 10.92 -7.28
N ALA A 268 13.59 11.26 -6.80
CA ALA A 268 14.56 10.28 -6.32
C ALA A 268 14.09 9.46 -5.10
N TYR A 269 13.10 9.94 -4.37
CA TYR A 269 12.51 9.28 -3.20
C TYR A 269 11.07 8.83 -3.45
N ALA A 270 10.61 8.85 -4.70
CA ALA A 270 9.24 8.47 -5.04
C ALA A 270 8.91 7.01 -4.67
N ALA A 271 9.89 6.12 -4.73
CA ALA A 271 9.75 4.72 -4.32
C ALA A 271 9.84 4.54 -2.79
N GLU A 272 10.45 5.48 -2.08
CA GLU A 272 10.72 5.41 -0.63
C GLU A 272 10.30 6.71 0.08
N PRO A 273 9.02 7.11 0.06
CA PRO A 273 8.56 8.37 0.68
C PRO A 273 8.80 8.40 2.19
N ASP A 274 8.80 7.24 2.86
CA ASP A 274 9.09 7.14 4.29
C ASP A 274 10.56 7.44 4.60
N HIS A 275 11.49 6.99 3.75
CA HIS A 275 12.90 7.34 3.90
C HIS A 275 13.10 8.85 3.80
N PHE A 276 12.48 9.48 2.78
CA PHE A 276 12.51 10.94 2.63
C PHE A 276 11.99 11.66 3.88
N ARG A 277 10.81 11.25 4.39
CA ARG A 277 10.17 11.82 5.56
C ARG A 277 11.08 11.76 6.80
N ARG A 278 11.67 10.57 7.07
CA ARG A 278 12.58 10.36 8.20
C ARG A 278 13.87 11.18 8.05
N LEU A 279 14.38 11.32 6.83
CA LEU A 279 15.59 12.07 6.54
C LEU A 279 15.38 13.58 6.73
N VAL A 280 14.26 14.14 6.20
CA VAL A 280 13.99 15.60 6.29
C VAL A 280 13.98 16.08 7.73
N VAL A 281 13.30 15.39 8.62
CA VAL A 281 13.22 15.80 10.03
C VAL A 281 14.55 15.72 10.78
N ARG A 282 15.51 14.93 10.26
CA ARG A 282 16.86 14.79 10.82
C ARG A 282 17.88 15.79 10.26
N LEU A 283 17.50 16.62 9.26
CA LEU A 283 18.38 17.67 8.78
C LEU A 283 18.69 18.67 9.90
N TYR A 284 19.95 18.99 10.04
CA TYR A 284 20.41 20.02 10.98
C TYR A 284 20.35 21.41 10.35
N LEU A 285 19.90 22.39 11.12
CA LEU A 285 19.75 23.78 10.66
C LEU A 285 21.12 24.45 10.48
N ASP A 286 22.08 24.13 11.35
CA ASP A 286 23.48 24.54 11.20
C ASP A 286 24.24 23.51 10.34
N ASN A 287 24.89 24.00 9.30
CA ASN A 287 25.67 23.22 8.34
C ASN A 287 27.15 23.66 8.27
N GLN A 288 27.59 24.48 9.22
CA GLN A 288 28.97 24.92 9.28
C GLN A 288 29.91 23.73 9.54
N PRO A 289 31.09 23.66 8.89
CA PRO A 289 32.01 22.53 9.04
C PRO A 289 32.33 22.18 10.50
N GLY A 290 32.55 23.19 11.36
CA GLY A 290 32.82 22.96 12.77
C GLY A 290 31.66 22.37 13.56
N PHE A 291 30.41 22.68 13.19
CA PHE A 291 29.22 22.05 13.77
C PHE A 291 29.12 20.60 13.31
N VAL A 292 29.25 20.36 12.01
CA VAL A 292 29.16 19.03 11.41
C VAL A 292 30.19 18.09 12.05
N GLU A 293 31.45 18.52 12.17
CA GLU A 293 32.52 17.70 12.77
C GLU A 293 32.20 17.31 14.23
N ARG A 294 31.81 18.28 15.07
CA ARG A 294 31.42 17.99 16.46
C ARG A 294 30.23 17.05 16.54
N LYS A 295 29.20 17.27 15.68
CA LYS A 295 27.99 16.45 15.68
C LYS A 295 28.26 15.02 15.25
N VAL A 296 29.07 14.82 14.23
CA VAL A 296 29.50 13.47 13.80
C VAL A 296 30.24 12.75 14.94
N GLN A 297 31.17 13.42 15.63
CA GLN A 297 31.88 12.82 16.76
C GLN A 297 30.93 12.43 17.90
N GLU A 298 29.98 13.31 18.25
CA GLU A 298 28.98 13.07 19.27
C GLU A 298 28.10 11.84 18.92
N LEU A 299 27.54 11.80 17.69
CA LEU A 299 26.71 10.71 17.22
C LEU A 299 27.48 9.38 17.15
N THR A 300 28.73 9.41 16.68
CA THR A 300 29.58 8.22 16.60
C THR A 300 29.89 7.68 17.98
N ARG A 301 30.22 8.54 18.94
CA ARG A 301 30.46 8.12 20.34
C ARG A 301 29.20 7.50 20.95
N ALA A 302 28.05 8.14 20.80
CA ALA A 302 26.78 7.63 21.34
C ALA A 302 26.40 6.27 20.71
N ALA A 303 26.62 6.11 19.39
CA ALA A 303 26.39 4.86 18.69
C ALA A 303 27.29 3.72 19.18
N THR A 304 28.60 3.97 19.34
CA THR A 304 29.57 2.96 19.79
C THR A 304 29.43 2.64 21.29
N ALA A 305 28.93 3.57 22.09
CA ALA A 305 28.65 3.34 23.51
C ALA A 305 27.33 2.59 23.76
N GLY A 306 26.51 2.35 22.72
CA GLY A 306 25.20 1.72 22.85
C GLY A 306 24.16 2.60 23.58
N GLU A 307 24.36 3.91 23.61
CA GLU A 307 23.52 4.85 24.33
C GLU A 307 22.26 5.23 23.55
N VAL A 308 22.21 4.94 22.22
CA VAL A 308 21.15 5.37 21.30
C VAL A 308 20.70 4.26 20.38
N ARG A 309 19.46 4.35 19.88
CA ARG A 309 19.01 3.50 18.78
C ARG A 309 19.77 3.86 17.50
N LEU A 310 20.33 2.86 16.82
CA LEU A 310 21.23 3.06 15.68
C LEU A 310 20.52 3.53 14.41
N GLU A 311 19.28 3.12 14.19
CA GLU A 311 18.52 3.52 13.00
C GLU A 311 18.34 5.05 12.89
N PRO A 312 17.86 5.77 13.91
CA PRO A 312 17.81 7.24 13.89
C PRO A 312 19.19 7.90 13.70
N VAL A 313 20.26 7.29 14.23
CA VAL A 313 21.65 7.80 14.05
C VAL A 313 22.06 7.69 12.59
N ALA A 314 21.72 6.59 11.90
CA ALA A 314 22.02 6.43 10.48
C ALA A 314 21.38 7.53 9.64
N TYR A 315 20.13 7.89 9.91
CA TYR A 315 19.48 9.05 9.25
C TYR A 315 20.16 10.38 9.60
N ALA A 316 20.64 10.55 10.83
CA ALA A 316 21.38 11.74 11.22
C ALA A 316 22.74 11.84 10.50
N TRP A 317 23.47 10.74 10.35
CA TRP A 317 24.70 10.69 9.55
C TRP A 317 24.41 11.01 8.07
N GLU A 318 23.37 10.42 7.50
CA GLU A 318 22.96 10.72 6.12
C GLU A 318 22.57 12.21 5.96
N ALA A 319 21.87 12.79 6.94
CA ALA A 319 21.44 14.18 6.94
C ALA A 319 22.62 15.18 7.00
N LEU A 320 23.71 14.82 7.67
CA LEU A 320 24.95 15.61 7.72
C LEU A 320 25.71 15.62 6.38
N GLY A 321 25.42 14.67 5.49
CA GLY A 321 25.95 14.62 4.14
C GLY A 321 27.34 14.00 4.04
N ARG A 322 27.99 14.10 2.86
CA ARG A 322 29.23 13.36 2.53
C ARG A 322 30.42 13.66 3.43
N ASN A 323 30.42 14.79 4.10
CA ASN A 323 31.49 15.18 5.02
C ASN A 323 31.65 14.23 6.22
N VAL A 324 30.64 13.37 6.49
CA VAL A 324 30.73 12.38 7.57
C VAL A 324 31.55 11.14 7.17
N LEU A 325 31.73 10.86 5.86
CA LEU A 325 32.33 9.62 5.35
C LEU A 325 33.70 9.27 5.99
N PRO A 326 34.64 10.22 6.18
CA PRO A 326 35.91 9.89 6.83
C PRO A 326 35.77 9.34 8.26
N ARG A 327 34.68 9.67 8.94
CA ARG A 327 34.36 9.20 10.29
C ARG A 327 33.52 7.90 10.29
N LEU A 328 32.74 7.66 9.23
CA LEU A 328 31.96 6.43 9.08
C LEU A 328 32.83 5.25 8.61
N GLN A 329 33.78 5.47 7.72
CA GLN A 329 34.60 4.42 7.14
C GLN A 329 35.28 3.50 8.17
N PRO A 330 35.86 4.01 9.30
CA PRO A 330 36.37 3.15 10.35
C PRO A 330 35.31 2.25 11.00
N LEU A 331 34.03 2.67 11.03
CA LEU A 331 32.93 1.92 11.61
C LEU A 331 32.46 0.75 10.72
N TYR A 332 32.88 0.71 9.46
CA TYR A 332 32.58 -0.40 8.55
C TYR A 332 33.27 -1.71 9.00
N ALA A 333 34.31 -1.61 9.81
CA ALA A 333 35.02 -2.73 10.43
C ALA A 333 34.66 -2.89 11.93
N ALA A 334 33.60 -2.24 12.42
CA ALA A 334 33.21 -2.35 13.82
C ALA A 334 32.85 -3.79 14.19
N SER A 335 33.20 -4.20 15.42
CA SER A 335 32.88 -5.52 15.95
C SER A 335 31.39 -5.68 16.26
N ASP A 336 30.70 -4.58 16.60
CA ASP A 336 29.24 -4.55 16.76
C ASP A 336 28.57 -4.60 15.39
N ALA A 337 27.76 -5.63 15.16
CA ALA A 337 27.09 -5.86 13.87
C ALA A 337 26.10 -4.73 13.53
N GLY A 338 25.43 -4.16 14.53
CA GLY A 338 24.50 -3.05 14.35
C GLY A 338 25.24 -1.78 13.93
N VAL A 339 26.31 -1.41 14.64
CA VAL A 339 27.13 -0.23 14.30
C VAL A 339 27.70 -0.37 12.89
N ARG A 340 28.25 -1.56 12.56
CA ARG A 340 28.77 -1.85 11.22
C ARG A 340 27.71 -1.69 10.13
N PHE A 341 26.54 -2.29 10.33
CA PHE A 341 25.43 -2.22 9.36
C PHE A 341 24.92 -0.80 9.18
N TYR A 342 24.59 -0.08 10.27
CA TYR A 342 23.99 1.25 10.17
C TYR A 342 24.97 2.32 9.68
N ALA A 343 26.26 2.16 9.95
CA ALA A 343 27.31 3.01 9.35
C ALA A 343 27.42 2.76 7.83
N ALA A 344 27.46 1.49 7.41
CA ALA A 344 27.51 1.12 6.00
C ALA A 344 26.22 1.56 5.26
N ARG A 345 25.05 1.44 5.89
CA ARG A 345 23.79 1.98 5.35
C ARG A 345 23.88 3.48 5.08
N ALA A 346 24.29 4.27 6.06
CA ALA A 346 24.45 5.72 5.89
C ALA A 346 25.47 6.06 4.79
N GLY A 347 26.60 5.34 4.75
CA GLY A 347 27.60 5.51 3.71
C GLY A 347 27.08 5.19 2.30
N ALA A 348 26.36 4.08 2.13
CA ALA A 348 25.76 3.69 0.86
C ALA A 348 24.77 4.73 0.35
N ARG A 349 23.92 5.30 1.24
CA ARG A 349 22.98 6.41 0.92
C ARG A 349 23.71 7.72 0.57
N LEU A 350 24.97 7.85 0.97
CA LEU A 350 25.86 8.96 0.60
C LEU A 350 26.74 8.65 -0.62
N ASN A 351 26.47 7.53 -1.32
CA ASN A 351 27.20 7.05 -2.49
C ASN A 351 28.70 6.73 -2.19
N ASP A 352 28.97 6.09 -1.05
CA ASP A 352 30.27 5.52 -0.72
C ASP A 352 30.34 4.06 -1.22
N SER A 353 31.23 3.79 -2.17
CA SER A 353 31.42 2.44 -2.74
C SER A 353 31.97 1.43 -1.71
N ALA A 354 32.77 1.89 -0.73
CA ALA A 354 33.24 1.04 0.34
C ALA A 354 32.11 0.52 1.22
N ALA A 355 31.12 1.35 1.46
CA ALA A 355 29.91 0.97 2.21
C ALA A 355 29.08 -0.10 1.47
N LEU A 356 28.98 -0.02 0.13
CA LEU A 356 28.30 -1.05 -0.66
C LEU A 356 28.97 -2.41 -0.56
N ALA A 357 30.32 -2.46 -0.52
CA ALA A 357 31.04 -3.70 -0.32
C ALA A 357 30.76 -4.32 1.05
N VAL A 358 30.71 -3.50 2.11
CA VAL A 358 30.34 -3.97 3.46
C VAL A 358 28.90 -4.48 3.53
N LEU A 359 27.95 -3.78 2.91
CA LEU A 359 26.58 -4.28 2.83
C LEU A 359 26.50 -5.61 2.07
N ALA A 360 27.29 -5.79 1.01
CA ALA A 360 27.38 -7.05 0.28
C ALA A 360 27.93 -8.19 1.16
N GLU A 361 28.96 -7.92 1.97
CA GLU A 361 29.49 -8.87 2.94
C GLU A 361 28.44 -9.27 3.99
N ILE A 362 27.72 -8.29 4.57
CA ILE A 362 26.65 -8.53 5.53
C ILE A 362 25.53 -9.36 4.88
N ALA A 363 25.11 -9.03 3.65
CA ALA A 363 24.09 -9.76 2.91
C ALA A 363 24.48 -11.22 2.63
N ALA A 364 25.76 -11.49 2.41
CA ALA A 364 26.30 -12.84 2.19
C ALA A 364 26.51 -13.62 3.49
N ALA A 365 26.71 -12.96 4.63
CA ALA A 365 27.04 -13.58 5.91
C ALA A 365 25.84 -14.31 6.51
N ARG A 366 25.83 -15.64 6.47
CA ARG A 366 24.79 -16.45 7.10
C ARG A 366 24.83 -16.25 8.62
N GLY A 367 23.68 -15.88 9.19
CA GLY A 367 23.53 -15.65 10.63
C GLY A 367 23.73 -14.19 11.07
N ASP A 368 24.10 -13.26 10.18
CA ASP A 368 24.10 -11.85 10.53
C ASP A 368 22.64 -11.35 10.69
N PRO A 369 22.27 -10.71 11.81
CA PRO A 369 20.92 -10.27 12.08
C PRO A 369 20.43 -9.17 11.13
N HIS A 370 21.34 -8.47 10.47
CA HIS A 370 21.01 -7.38 9.54
C HIS A 370 21.04 -7.81 8.06
N ARG A 371 21.17 -9.10 7.81
CA ARG A 371 21.31 -9.68 6.48
C ARG A 371 20.19 -9.24 5.52
N LEU A 372 18.94 -9.40 5.93
CA LEU A 372 17.77 -9.01 5.14
C LEU A 372 17.71 -7.50 4.88
N LEU A 373 18.09 -6.70 5.90
CA LEU A 373 18.14 -5.24 5.75
C LEU A 373 19.25 -4.83 4.78
N ALA A 374 20.40 -5.50 4.80
CA ALA A 374 21.50 -5.24 3.86
C ALA A 374 21.10 -5.53 2.40
N VAL A 375 20.36 -6.63 2.15
CA VAL A 375 19.80 -6.94 0.83
C VAL A 375 18.86 -5.83 0.36
N ARG A 376 17.98 -5.34 1.23
CA ARG A 376 17.05 -4.24 0.92
C ARG A 376 17.78 -2.93 0.63
N GLU A 377 18.79 -2.57 1.41
CA GLU A 377 19.60 -1.35 1.19
C GLU A 377 20.43 -1.42 -0.10
N LEU A 378 20.95 -2.59 -0.46
CA LEU A 378 21.58 -2.81 -1.76
C LEU A 378 20.59 -2.61 -2.91
N GLY A 379 19.35 -3.15 -2.76
CA GLY A 379 18.28 -2.96 -3.72
C GLY A 379 17.81 -1.51 -3.87
N ALA A 380 17.84 -0.73 -2.80
CA ALA A 380 17.48 0.68 -2.81
C ALA A 380 18.57 1.59 -3.41
N SER A 381 19.77 1.07 -3.64
CA SER A 381 20.89 1.83 -4.21
C SER A 381 20.76 1.94 -5.74
N ASN A 382 20.89 3.16 -6.26
CA ASN A 382 20.92 3.40 -7.71
C ASN A 382 22.28 3.02 -8.38
N SER A 383 23.23 2.49 -7.60
CA SER A 383 24.53 2.07 -8.14
C SER A 383 24.43 0.72 -8.85
N PRO A 384 24.90 0.57 -10.10
CA PRO A 384 24.96 -0.73 -10.77
C PRO A 384 25.78 -1.77 -10.00
N GLN A 385 26.76 -1.31 -9.21
CA GLN A 385 27.59 -2.19 -8.39
C GLN A 385 26.81 -2.84 -7.23
N ALA A 386 25.72 -2.23 -6.78
CA ALA A 386 24.89 -2.74 -5.69
C ALA A 386 24.04 -3.96 -6.10
N THR A 387 23.73 -4.13 -7.39
CA THR A 387 22.90 -5.25 -7.87
C THR A 387 23.71 -6.53 -8.07
N LEU A 388 25.01 -6.45 -8.35
CA LEU A 388 25.86 -7.63 -8.58
C LEU A 388 25.88 -8.62 -7.40
N PRO A 389 26.03 -8.18 -6.14
CA PRO A 389 26.01 -9.07 -4.98
C PRO A 389 24.66 -9.75 -4.73
N LEU A 390 23.56 -9.23 -5.32
CA LEU A 390 22.23 -9.79 -5.14
C LEU A 390 21.98 -11.04 -5.98
N VAL A 391 22.68 -11.20 -7.11
CA VAL A 391 22.46 -12.33 -8.02
C VAL A 391 22.72 -13.69 -7.36
N PRO A 392 23.85 -13.93 -6.67
CA PRO A 392 24.08 -15.21 -5.99
C PRO A 392 23.06 -15.47 -4.86
N LEU A 393 22.48 -14.43 -4.25
CA LEU A 393 21.46 -14.56 -3.21
C LEU A 393 20.14 -15.13 -3.71
N LEU A 394 19.88 -15.13 -5.01
CA LEU A 394 18.74 -15.84 -5.61
C LEU A 394 18.77 -17.35 -5.34
N SER A 395 19.97 -17.93 -5.10
CA SER A 395 20.17 -19.34 -4.78
C SER A 395 20.38 -19.60 -3.29
N ASP A 396 20.13 -18.63 -2.44
CA ASP A 396 20.35 -18.76 -0.99
C ASP A 396 19.45 -19.84 -0.36
N ALA A 397 19.89 -20.38 0.77
CA ALA A 397 19.10 -21.34 1.53
C ALA A 397 17.89 -20.69 2.21
N ASP A 398 18.01 -19.40 2.56
CA ASP A 398 16.95 -18.64 3.19
C ASP A 398 15.98 -18.07 2.14
N GLN A 399 14.71 -18.48 2.23
CA GLN A 399 13.66 -18.07 1.33
C GLN A 399 13.41 -16.56 1.35
N GLU A 400 13.48 -15.90 2.53
CA GLU A 400 13.23 -14.46 2.65
C GLU A 400 14.35 -13.66 1.94
N ILE A 401 15.58 -14.11 2.06
CA ILE A 401 16.73 -13.51 1.36
C ILE A 401 16.56 -13.66 -0.17
N ARG A 402 16.15 -14.83 -0.65
CA ARG A 402 15.89 -15.06 -2.07
C ARG A 402 14.82 -14.12 -2.62
N ILE A 403 13.72 -14.01 -1.90
CA ILE A 403 12.61 -13.12 -2.30
C ILE A 403 13.05 -11.65 -2.26
N ALA A 404 13.76 -11.22 -1.22
CA ALA A 404 14.26 -9.85 -1.13
C ALA A 404 15.26 -9.52 -2.26
N ALA A 405 16.16 -10.44 -2.59
CA ALA A 405 17.10 -10.29 -3.70
C ALA A 405 16.36 -10.21 -5.06
N TYR A 406 15.36 -11.08 -5.26
CA TYR A 406 14.49 -11.03 -6.45
C TYR A 406 13.78 -9.68 -6.57
N LEU A 407 13.12 -9.20 -5.51
CA LEU A 407 12.39 -7.94 -5.52
C LEU A 407 13.32 -6.77 -5.87
N ALA A 408 14.52 -6.73 -5.27
CA ALA A 408 15.53 -5.73 -5.55
C ALA A 408 15.99 -5.77 -7.02
N LEU A 409 16.33 -6.95 -7.55
CA LEU A 409 16.77 -7.11 -8.94
C LEU A 409 15.64 -6.81 -9.94
N GLN A 410 14.39 -7.15 -9.60
CA GLN A 410 13.21 -6.88 -10.43
C GLN A 410 12.94 -5.38 -10.55
N GLU A 411 13.09 -4.60 -9.48
CA GLU A 411 12.92 -3.13 -9.51
C GLU A 411 13.95 -2.46 -10.43
N HIS A 412 15.14 -3.01 -10.51
CA HIS A 412 16.21 -2.56 -11.42
C HIS A 412 16.13 -3.14 -12.84
N ASN A 413 15.10 -3.95 -13.16
CA ASN A 413 14.98 -4.68 -14.43
C ASN A 413 16.28 -5.44 -14.78
N HIS A 414 16.87 -6.10 -13.79
CA HIS A 414 18.15 -6.78 -13.94
C HIS A 414 18.02 -8.02 -14.86
N PRO A 415 18.97 -8.30 -15.77
CA PRO A 415 18.90 -9.42 -16.73
C PRO A 415 18.76 -10.81 -16.12
N ALA A 416 19.14 -11.00 -14.84
CA ALA A 416 18.92 -12.26 -14.12
C ALA A 416 17.42 -12.60 -13.94
N ILE A 417 16.52 -11.65 -14.17
CA ILE A 417 15.07 -11.83 -14.08
C ILE A 417 14.48 -11.66 -15.48
N ARG A 418 14.00 -12.76 -16.06
CA ARG A 418 13.33 -12.72 -17.37
C ARG A 418 11.81 -12.57 -17.16
N SER A 419 11.27 -11.41 -17.51
CA SER A 419 9.86 -11.08 -17.35
C SER A 419 9.07 -11.32 -18.63
N LEU A 420 7.97 -12.07 -18.53
CA LEU A 420 7.02 -12.37 -19.60
C LEU A 420 5.65 -11.74 -19.25
N PRO A 421 5.26 -10.63 -19.88
CA PRO A 421 3.99 -9.97 -19.60
C PRO A 421 2.84 -10.61 -20.40
N PHE A 422 1.72 -10.90 -19.75
CA PHE A 422 0.48 -11.37 -20.34
C PHE A 422 -0.59 -10.30 -20.29
N ARG A 423 -1.38 -10.19 -21.37
CA ARG A 423 -2.42 -9.18 -21.51
C ARG A 423 -3.78 -9.68 -21.04
N CYS A 424 -4.63 -8.75 -20.59
CA CYS A 424 -6.00 -9.06 -20.24
C CYS A 424 -6.84 -9.33 -21.50
N VAL A 425 -7.69 -10.35 -21.46
CA VAL A 425 -8.57 -10.72 -22.58
C VAL A 425 -9.63 -9.65 -22.84
N LEU A 426 -10.18 -9.04 -21.78
CA LEU A 426 -11.23 -8.03 -21.86
C LEU A 426 -10.70 -6.68 -22.38
N ASP A 427 -9.47 -6.34 -22.04
CA ASP A 427 -8.79 -5.14 -22.52
C ASP A 427 -7.29 -5.41 -22.72
N ARG A 428 -6.87 -5.58 -23.96
CA ARG A 428 -5.46 -5.86 -24.31
C ARG A 428 -4.48 -4.74 -23.95
N ALA A 429 -4.96 -3.54 -23.64
CA ALA A 429 -4.13 -2.46 -23.12
C ALA A 429 -3.74 -2.70 -21.65
N GLN A 430 -4.55 -3.47 -20.92
CA GLN A 430 -4.30 -3.81 -19.52
C GLN A 430 -3.43 -5.05 -19.38
N LEU A 431 -2.63 -5.06 -18.31
CA LEU A 431 -1.81 -6.19 -17.93
C LEU A 431 -2.65 -7.17 -17.09
N ASN A 432 -2.70 -8.44 -17.50
CA ASN A 432 -3.29 -9.51 -16.70
C ASN A 432 -2.32 -9.93 -15.58
N CYS A 433 -1.11 -10.35 -15.97
CA CYS A 433 -0.04 -10.66 -15.05
C CYS A 433 1.33 -10.67 -15.74
N VAL A 434 2.38 -10.79 -14.94
CA VAL A 434 3.77 -10.99 -15.41
C VAL A 434 4.30 -12.28 -14.79
N LEU A 435 4.88 -13.14 -15.62
CA LEU A 435 5.67 -14.28 -15.17
C LEU A 435 7.14 -13.87 -15.17
N ASP A 436 7.76 -13.91 -14.01
CA ASP A 436 9.19 -13.69 -13.84
C ASP A 436 9.90 -15.03 -13.67
N LEU A 437 10.80 -15.34 -14.58
CA LEU A 437 11.66 -16.53 -14.51
C LEU A 437 12.97 -16.15 -13.84
N VAL A 438 13.23 -16.77 -12.70
CA VAL A 438 14.42 -16.55 -11.87
C VAL A 438 15.31 -17.77 -11.97
N GLU A 439 16.35 -17.71 -12.84
CA GLU A 439 17.30 -18.80 -13.02
C GLU A 439 18.25 -18.89 -11.83
N CYS A 440 18.07 -19.87 -10.98
CA CYS A 440 18.86 -20.10 -9.79
C CYS A 440 18.96 -21.59 -9.47
N ASP A 441 19.96 -21.96 -8.65
CA ASP A 441 20.24 -23.34 -8.25
C ASP A 441 19.64 -23.70 -6.87
N GLY A 442 18.91 -22.78 -6.24
CA GLY A 442 18.21 -23.02 -4.97
C GLY A 442 16.97 -23.92 -5.11
N PRO A 443 16.36 -24.32 -3.98
CA PRO A 443 15.12 -25.11 -4.01
C PRO A 443 14.03 -24.42 -4.86
N PRO A 444 13.25 -25.15 -5.67
CA PRO A 444 12.18 -24.55 -6.46
C PRO A 444 11.18 -23.80 -5.58
N LEU A 445 10.79 -22.60 -6.02
CA LEU A 445 9.89 -21.71 -5.31
C LEU A 445 8.98 -21.00 -6.31
N VAL A 446 7.70 -20.93 -6.02
CA VAL A 446 6.74 -20.08 -6.73
C VAL A 446 6.33 -18.95 -5.79
N TYR A 447 6.68 -17.72 -6.14
CA TYR A 447 6.32 -16.54 -5.36
C TYR A 447 5.23 -15.74 -6.07
N VAL A 448 4.12 -15.51 -5.35
CA VAL A 448 2.93 -14.79 -5.86
C VAL A 448 2.85 -13.42 -5.22
N ARG A 449 2.85 -12.40 -6.03
CA ARG A 449 2.77 -11.02 -5.58
C ARG A 449 1.32 -10.54 -5.50
N ARG A 450 0.96 -9.84 -4.43
CA ARG A 450 -0.40 -9.33 -4.15
C ARG A 450 -0.47 -7.82 -4.01
N THR A 451 0.63 -7.13 -4.31
CA THR A 451 0.72 -5.67 -4.22
C THR A 451 1.37 -5.08 -5.46
N ARG A 452 1.05 -3.83 -5.77
CA ARG A 452 1.62 -2.99 -6.86
C ARG A 452 1.40 -3.53 -8.28
N ALA A 453 1.63 -4.81 -8.53
CA ALA A 453 1.43 -5.43 -9.84
C ALA A 453 1.22 -6.95 -9.71
N PRO A 454 0.34 -7.57 -10.52
CA PRO A 454 0.14 -9.01 -10.52
C PRO A 454 1.36 -9.71 -11.12
N ARG A 455 2.14 -10.41 -10.27
CA ARG A 455 3.37 -11.11 -10.67
C ARG A 455 3.46 -12.50 -10.08
N ILE A 456 3.96 -13.44 -10.87
CA ILE A 456 4.32 -14.79 -10.46
C ILE A 456 5.81 -14.94 -10.74
N ALA A 457 6.62 -15.17 -9.71
CA ALA A 457 8.03 -15.47 -9.89
C ALA A 457 8.28 -16.98 -9.67
N VAL A 458 8.90 -17.61 -10.65
CA VAL A 458 9.28 -19.04 -10.61
C VAL A 458 10.80 -19.11 -10.47
N PHE A 459 11.24 -19.58 -9.31
CA PHE A 459 12.65 -19.78 -9.00
C PHE A 459 13.08 -21.19 -9.32
N GLY A 460 14.13 -21.33 -10.10
CA GLY A 460 14.74 -22.59 -10.52
C GLY A 460 14.87 -22.71 -12.03
N ARG A 461 15.84 -23.52 -12.44
CA ARG A 461 16.03 -23.83 -13.86
C ARG A 461 14.99 -24.84 -14.31
N GLN A 462 14.05 -24.44 -15.16
CA GLN A 462 13.06 -25.31 -15.79
C GLN A 462 12.30 -26.20 -14.79
N VAL A 463 11.62 -25.59 -13.81
CA VAL A 463 10.81 -26.30 -12.79
C VAL A 463 9.81 -27.24 -13.49
N PRO A 464 9.88 -28.58 -13.25
CA PRO A 464 9.03 -29.55 -13.91
C PRO A 464 7.61 -29.56 -13.33
N VAL A 465 6.69 -30.13 -14.12
CA VAL A 465 5.37 -30.54 -13.67
C VAL A 465 5.37 -32.09 -13.72
N HIS A 466 5.28 -32.74 -12.57
CA HIS A 466 5.33 -34.20 -12.47
C HIS A 466 3.97 -34.84 -12.74
N ALA A 467 3.96 -35.89 -13.51
CA ALA A 467 2.77 -36.71 -13.71
C ALA A 467 2.58 -37.73 -12.57
N PRO A 468 1.37 -38.18 -12.28
CA PRO A 468 0.13 -37.83 -12.98
C PRO A 468 -0.39 -36.46 -12.60
N VAL A 469 -0.88 -35.69 -13.58
CA VAL A 469 -1.55 -34.42 -13.36
C VAL A 469 -3.05 -34.63 -13.49
N PHE A 470 -3.81 -34.26 -12.49
CA PHE A 470 -5.25 -34.13 -12.58
C PHE A 470 -5.70 -32.93 -11.78
N TYR A 471 -6.12 -31.88 -12.47
CA TYR A 471 -6.72 -30.71 -11.87
C TYR A 471 -8.03 -30.39 -12.57
N ARG A 472 -9.09 -30.12 -11.81
CA ARG A 472 -10.36 -29.61 -12.32
C ARG A 472 -10.81 -28.46 -11.43
N HIS A 473 -10.99 -27.31 -12.04
CA HIS A 473 -11.49 -26.15 -11.32
C HIS A 473 -12.92 -26.41 -10.80
N PRO A 474 -13.32 -25.93 -9.61
CA PRO A 474 -14.65 -26.18 -9.03
C PRO A 474 -15.83 -25.80 -9.94
N ASP A 475 -15.68 -24.76 -10.76
CA ASP A 475 -16.70 -24.37 -11.75
C ASP A 475 -16.57 -25.10 -13.10
N GLU A 476 -15.72 -26.13 -13.17
CA GLU A 476 -15.44 -26.93 -14.36
C GLU A 476 -14.92 -26.13 -15.58
N SER A 477 -14.53 -24.88 -15.39
CA SER A 477 -14.08 -24.01 -16.47
C SER A 477 -12.72 -24.42 -17.05
N VAL A 478 -11.88 -25.08 -16.25
CA VAL A 478 -10.53 -25.51 -16.64
C VAL A 478 -10.25 -26.90 -16.11
N THR A 479 -9.67 -27.75 -16.97
CA THR A 479 -9.21 -29.09 -16.59
C THR A 479 -7.81 -29.33 -17.15
N LEU A 480 -6.91 -29.84 -16.30
CA LEU A 480 -5.56 -30.28 -16.67
C LEU A 480 -5.43 -31.77 -16.45
N VAL A 481 -4.87 -32.46 -17.42
CA VAL A 481 -4.65 -33.94 -17.36
C VAL A 481 -3.30 -34.31 -17.97
N SER A 482 -2.52 -35.12 -17.28
CA SER A 482 -1.38 -35.84 -17.86
C SER A 482 -1.22 -37.17 -17.14
N ALA A 483 -1.07 -38.25 -17.91
CA ALA A 483 -1.00 -39.59 -17.36
C ALA A 483 0.44 -40.13 -17.19
N ALA A 484 1.41 -39.59 -17.94
CA ALA A 484 2.78 -40.07 -17.97
C ALA A 484 3.77 -38.90 -17.84
N GLU A 485 4.91 -39.11 -17.18
CA GLU A 485 5.92 -38.08 -16.89
C GLU A 485 6.53 -37.41 -18.13
N THR A 486 6.58 -38.12 -19.24
CA THR A 486 7.11 -37.62 -20.52
C THR A 486 6.05 -37.04 -21.45
N ALA A 487 4.78 -37.10 -21.06
CA ALA A 487 3.68 -36.59 -21.87
C ALA A 487 3.42 -35.13 -21.59
N ASP A 488 3.04 -34.41 -22.65
CA ASP A 488 2.55 -33.04 -22.50
C ASP A 488 1.32 -32.98 -21.59
N VAL A 489 1.19 -31.90 -20.84
CA VAL A 489 -0.01 -31.62 -20.05
C VAL A 489 -1.12 -31.17 -21.00
N LYS A 490 -2.25 -31.83 -20.96
CA LYS A 490 -3.44 -31.52 -21.75
C LYS A 490 -4.29 -30.52 -20.97
N LEU A 491 -4.54 -29.37 -21.57
CA LEU A 491 -5.40 -28.33 -21.03
C LEU A 491 -6.71 -28.28 -21.81
N PHE A 492 -7.80 -28.21 -21.08
CA PHE A 492 -9.14 -28.02 -21.63
C PHE A 492 -9.79 -26.82 -20.89
N ALA A 493 -10.43 -25.95 -21.65
CA ALA A 493 -11.25 -24.87 -21.09
C ALA A 493 -12.71 -25.04 -21.53
N ARG A 494 -13.65 -24.68 -20.64
CA ARG A 494 -15.07 -24.65 -20.95
C ARG A 494 -15.56 -23.21 -20.95
N TRP A 495 -16.08 -22.74 -22.09
CA TRP A 495 -16.73 -21.46 -22.23
C TRP A 495 -18.24 -21.67 -22.44
N GLY A 496 -19.00 -21.56 -21.36
CA GLY A 496 -20.41 -21.90 -21.35
C GLY A 496 -20.64 -23.39 -21.67
N ARG A 497 -21.29 -23.70 -22.80
CA ARG A 497 -21.53 -25.08 -23.25
C ARG A 497 -20.45 -25.64 -24.18
N LYS A 498 -19.49 -24.82 -24.62
CA LYS A 498 -18.43 -25.26 -25.55
C LYS A 498 -17.18 -25.64 -24.76
N LEU A 499 -16.64 -26.81 -25.07
CA LEU A 499 -15.31 -27.23 -24.64
C LEU A 499 -14.30 -26.73 -25.65
N SER A 500 -13.14 -26.24 -25.21
CA SER A 500 -12.03 -25.87 -26.08
C SER A 500 -11.45 -27.11 -26.77
N ASP A 501 -10.72 -26.86 -27.85
CA ASP A 501 -9.78 -27.86 -28.36
C ASP A 501 -8.71 -28.14 -27.30
N GLU A 502 -8.08 -29.32 -27.41
CA GLU A 502 -6.98 -29.74 -26.56
C GLU A 502 -5.77 -28.84 -26.78
N ILE A 503 -5.24 -28.22 -25.70
CA ILE A 503 -3.97 -27.49 -25.71
C ILE A 503 -2.91 -28.42 -25.10
N LEU A 504 -1.88 -28.74 -25.87
CA LEU A 504 -0.73 -29.52 -25.40
C LEU A 504 0.36 -28.59 -24.89
N VAL A 505 0.81 -28.81 -23.67
CA VAL A 505 1.79 -27.97 -22.99
C VAL A 505 2.94 -28.81 -22.46
N PRO A 506 4.19 -28.50 -22.78
CA PRO A 506 5.34 -29.16 -22.19
C PRO A 506 5.25 -29.16 -20.65
N PRO A 507 5.69 -30.25 -19.96
CA PRO A 507 5.53 -30.41 -18.52
C PRO A 507 6.52 -29.52 -17.73
N ARG A 508 6.43 -28.21 -17.89
CA ARG A 508 7.21 -27.17 -17.22
C ARG A 508 6.30 -26.06 -16.71
N VAL A 509 6.59 -25.57 -15.51
CA VAL A 509 5.76 -24.52 -14.88
C VAL A 509 5.72 -23.24 -15.73
N SER A 510 6.81 -22.85 -16.37
CA SER A 510 6.84 -21.67 -17.25
C SER A 510 5.90 -21.77 -18.43
N GLU A 511 5.88 -22.94 -19.10
CA GLU A 511 5.02 -23.21 -20.24
C GLU A 511 3.55 -23.33 -19.81
N LEU A 512 3.32 -23.97 -18.65
CA LEU A 512 1.99 -24.08 -18.07
C LEU A 512 1.39 -22.71 -17.75
N VAL A 513 2.13 -21.85 -17.06
CA VAL A 513 1.67 -20.50 -16.73
C VAL A 513 1.41 -19.70 -18.01
N SER A 514 2.28 -19.82 -19.02
CA SER A 514 2.10 -19.16 -20.30
C SER A 514 0.81 -19.61 -20.99
N ALA A 515 0.56 -20.90 -21.06
CA ALA A 515 -0.66 -21.44 -21.66
C ALA A 515 -1.94 -21.07 -20.89
N LEU A 516 -1.86 -20.93 -19.57
CA LEU A 516 -3.00 -20.50 -18.76
C LEU A 516 -3.30 -19.00 -18.91
N ALA A 517 -2.25 -18.16 -18.93
CA ALA A 517 -2.39 -16.70 -18.83
C ALA A 517 -2.44 -15.97 -20.18
N ASP A 518 -1.87 -16.55 -21.24
CA ASP A 518 -1.81 -15.90 -22.55
C ASP A 518 -3.18 -15.80 -23.21
N VAL A 519 -3.35 -14.74 -24.00
CA VAL A 519 -4.62 -14.48 -24.70
C VAL A 519 -4.90 -15.63 -25.69
N PRO A 520 -6.16 -16.13 -25.78
CA PRO A 520 -6.52 -17.15 -26.75
C PRO A 520 -6.27 -16.70 -28.19
N GLU A 521 -5.25 -17.24 -28.83
CA GLU A 521 -4.92 -16.99 -30.23
C GLU A 521 -4.60 -18.30 -30.96
N PRO A 522 -5.05 -18.47 -32.21
CA PRO A 522 -4.68 -19.65 -32.99
C PRO A 522 -3.20 -19.58 -33.40
N ASP A 523 -2.50 -20.71 -33.30
CA ASP A 523 -1.14 -20.86 -33.85
C ASP A 523 -1.18 -20.98 -35.39
N ALA A 524 0.00 -21.11 -36.02
CA ALA A 524 0.11 -21.29 -37.47
C ALA A 524 -0.62 -22.53 -38.01
N ALA A 525 -0.92 -23.53 -37.15
CA ALA A 525 -1.69 -24.72 -37.47
C ALA A 525 -3.18 -24.57 -37.11
N GLY A 526 -3.63 -23.40 -36.67
CA GLY A 526 -5.01 -23.13 -36.27
C GLY A 526 -5.38 -23.64 -34.87
N ARG A 527 -4.43 -24.18 -34.08
CA ARG A 527 -4.67 -24.67 -32.71
C ARG A 527 -4.59 -23.54 -31.72
N LEU A 528 -5.46 -23.57 -30.70
CA LEU A 528 -5.50 -22.58 -29.64
C LEU A 528 -4.21 -22.65 -28.81
N ARG A 529 -3.59 -21.49 -28.50
CA ARG A 529 -2.34 -21.38 -27.72
C ARG A 529 -2.55 -20.75 -26.38
N GLY A 530 -3.51 -20.35 -25.89
CA GLY A 530 -3.68 -19.74 -24.56
C GLY A 530 -5.11 -19.83 -24.08
N LEU A 531 -5.32 -19.78 -22.78
CA LEU A 531 -6.64 -19.79 -22.18
C LEU A 531 -7.12 -18.41 -21.73
N GLY A 532 -6.21 -17.45 -21.55
CA GLY A 532 -6.52 -16.11 -21.10
C GLY A 532 -7.12 -16.04 -19.71
N LEU A 533 -6.75 -16.97 -18.83
CA LEU A 533 -7.29 -17.00 -17.47
C LEU A 533 -6.87 -15.77 -16.69
N PRO A 534 -7.76 -15.22 -15.84
CA PRO A 534 -7.41 -14.13 -14.95
C PRO A 534 -6.33 -14.57 -13.95
N TYR A 535 -5.57 -13.59 -13.47
CA TYR A 535 -4.46 -13.81 -12.53
C TYR A 535 -4.85 -14.66 -11.32
N SER A 536 -6.03 -14.44 -10.73
CA SER A 536 -6.54 -15.22 -9.60
C SER A 536 -6.62 -16.72 -9.91
N ARG A 537 -7.11 -17.08 -11.11
CA ARG A 537 -7.21 -18.48 -11.52
C ARG A 537 -5.87 -19.13 -11.80
N VAL A 538 -4.97 -18.41 -12.45
CA VAL A 538 -3.60 -18.91 -12.66
C VAL A 538 -2.93 -19.20 -11.31
N VAL A 539 -3.07 -18.32 -10.34
CA VAL A 539 -2.56 -18.50 -8.98
C VAL A 539 -3.23 -19.69 -8.29
N GLN A 540 -4.54 -19.87 -8.45
CA GLN A 540 -5.27 -20.99 -7.85
C GLN A 540 -4.80 -22.34 -8.41
N VAL A 541 -4.64 -22.44 -9.73
CA VAL A 541 -4.08 -23.66 -10.36
C VAL A 541 -2.70 -23.99 -9.81
N LEU A 542 -1.81 -23.01 -9.76
CA LEU A 542 -0.46 -23.20 -9.24
C LEU A 542 -0.45 -23.59 -7.76
N ALA A 543 -1.32 -22.97 -6.96
CA ALA A 543 -1.43 -23.28 -5.54
C ALA A 543 -1.80 -24.75 -5.33
N GLN A 544 -2.84 -25.24 -6.03
CA GLN A 544 -3.28 -26.62 -5.92
C GLN A 544 -2.21 -27.59 -6.40
N LEU A 545 -1.58 -27.34 -7.56
CA LEU A 545 -0.52 -28.21 -8.09
C LEU A 545 0.73 -28.26 -7.20
N CYS A 546 1.05 -27.18 -6.50
CA CYS A 546 2.11 -27.18 -5.49
C CYS A 546 1.72 -27.94 -4.23
N GLU A 547 0.45 -27.80 -3.77
CA GLU A 547 -0.08 -28.49 -2.61
C GLU A 547 -0.15 -30.00 -2.84
N ASP A 548 -0.57 -30.45 -4.03
CA ASP A 548 -0.62 -31.84 -4.44
C ASP A 548 0.77 -32.46 -4.71
N GLY A 549 1.84 -31.65 -4.67
CA GLY A 549 3.20 -32.08 -4.99
C GLY A 549 3.48 -32.33 -6.48
N THR A 550 2.52 -32.06 -7.36
CA THR A 550 2.67 -32.13 -8.82
C THR A 550 3.72 -31.14 -9.33
N ILE A 551 3.77 -29.95 -8.75
CA ILE A 551 4.88 -29.00 -8.91
C ILE A 551 5.77 -29.10 -7.67
N PRO A 552 7.03 -29.58 -7.78
CA PRO A 552 7.92 -29.76 -6.65
C PRO A 552 8.50 -28.41 -6.17
N ALA A 553 7.65 -27.43 -5.97
CA ALA A 553 8.01 -26.09 -5.55
C ALA A 553 7.13 -25.64 -4.38
N ARG A 554 7.74 -24.92 -3.44
CA ARG A 554 6.98 -24.28 -2.37
C ARG A 554 6.25 -23.05 -2.94
N LEU A 555 4.96 -22.95 -2.73
CA LEU A 555 4.23 -21.73 -3.03
C LEU A 555 4.34 -20.74 -1.85
N VAL A 556 4.71 -19.51 -2.13
CA VAL A 556 4.76 -18.42 -1.18
C VAL A 556 3.96 -17.24 -1.71
N VAL A 557 3.02 -16.79 -0.92
CA VAL A 557 2.17 -15.64 -1.25
C VAL A 557 2.67 -14.44 -0.47
N GLU A 558 2.81 -13.30 -1.15
CA GLU A 558 3.18 -12.03 -0.52
C GLU A 558 2.20 -11.72 0.63
N GLN A 559 2.75 -11.55 1.82
CA GLN A 559 1.96 -11.13 2.99
C GLN A 559 1.87 -9.60 2.98
N THR A 560 0.66 -9.09 2.86
CA THR A 560 0.39 -7.66 3.07
C THR A 560 0.28 -7.42 4.57
N SER A 561 1.23 -6.70 5.15
CA SER A 561 1.11 -6.28 6.55
C SER A 561 0.23 -5.03 6.65
N LEU A 562 -0.48 -4.87 7.78
CA LEU A 562 -1.20 -3.63 8.08
C LEU A 562 -0.24 -2.43 8.12
N THR A 563 1.01 -2.64 8.51
CA THR A 563 2.08 -1.63 8.49
C THR A 563 2.45 -1.19 7.08
N ASP A 564 2.33 -2.06 6.05
CA ASP A 564 2.53 -1.68 4.65
C ASP A 564 1.39 -0.79 4.13
N ILE A 565 0.22 -0.90 4.72
CA ILE A 565 -0.99 -0.13 4.39
C ILE A 565 -1.06 1.16 5.24
N LEU A 566 -0.75 1.07 6.52
CA LEU A 566 -0.91 2.14 7.49
C LEU A 566 0.38 2.94 7.75
N GLY A 567 1.54 2.45 7.28
CA GLY A 567 2.85 3.00 7.61
C GLY A 567 3.35 2.55 8.99
N PRO A 568 4.66 2.65 9.26
CA PRO A 568 5.22 2.27 10.54
C PRO A 568 4.73 3.18 11.67
N GLU A 569 4.45 2.59 12.82
CA GLU A 569 3.96 3.26 14.05
C GLU A 569 4.95 4.26 14.70
N ASP A 570 6.13 4.46 14.15
CA ASP A 570 7.12 5.43 14.63
C ASP A 570 6.75 6.90 14.25
N THR A 571 5.55 7.31 14.61
CA THR A 571 5.28 8.75 14.80
C THR A 571 5.96 9.13 16.11
N PRO A 572 6.82 10.18 16.17
CA PRO A 572 7.24 10.71 17.46
C PRO A 572 5.96 11.03 18.24
N GLU A 573 5.81 10.41 19.42
CA GLU A 573 4.70 10.69 20.33
C GLU A 573 4.52 12.20 20.41
N ARG A 574 3.31 12.64 20.11
CA ARG A 574 2.90 14.03 20.32
C ARG A 574 3.27 14.38 21.76
N PRO A 575 4.03 15.45 22.03
CA PRO A 575 4.30 15.82 23.41
C PRO A 575 2.97 15.95 24.14
N GLU A 576 2.82 15.34 25.29
CA GLU A 576 1.59 15.32 26.11
C GLU A 576 1.07 16.72 26.54
N THR A 577 1.73 17.79 26.11
CA THR A 577 1.36 19.18 26.40
C THR A 577 0.21 19.74 25.56
N ASP A 578 -0.24 19.01 24.53
CA ASP A 578 -1.40 19.42 23.73
C ASP A 578 -2.69 18.70 24.22
N ARG A 579 -3.09 18.98 25.43
CA ARG A 579 -4.50 18.86 25.81
C ARG A 579 -5.25 19.89 24.99
N ASP A 580 -6.32 19.47 24.33
CA ASP A 580 -7.23 20.37 23.63
C ASP A 580 -7.50 21.60 24.52
N PRO A 581 -7.43 22.82 23.98
CA PRO A 581 -7.78 23.99 24.74
C PRO A 581 -9.20 23.79 25.28
N PRO A 582 -9.50 24.22 26.50
CA PRO A 582 -10.82 24.03 27.08
C PRO A 582 -11.87 24.61 26.11
N PRO A 583 -13.02 23.93 25.93
CA PRO A 583 -14.07 24.41 25.04
C PRO A 583 -14.49 25.83 25.47
N GLY A 584 -14.15 26.84 24.70
CA GLY A 584 -14.42 28.24 24.99
C GLY A 584 -13.33 29.24 24.57
N ALA A 585 -12.14 28.81 24.09
CA ALA A 585 -11.06 29.71 23.75
C ALA A 585 -11.05 30.24 22.30
N ASP A 586 -11.94 29.80 21.44
CA ASP A 586 -12.07 30.20 20.02
C ASP A 586 -13.18 31.24 19.76
N ALA A 587 -13.48 32.10 20.70
CA ALA A 587 -14.19 33.33 20.37
C ALA A 587 -13.18 34.38 19.89
N ALA A 588 -12.90 34.38 18.58
CA ALA A 588 -12.31 35.56 17.96
C ALA A 588 -13.19 36.76 18.28
N PRO A 589 -12.64 37.94 18.66
CA PRO A 589 -13.45 39.12 18.89
C PRO A 589 -14.17 39.46 17.58
N GLN A 590 -15.48 39.44 17.62
CA GLN A 590 -16.32 39.95 16.53
C GLN A 590 -15.96 41.43 16.35
N PRO A 591 -15.79 41.91 15.12
CA PRO A 591 -15.65 43.33 14.87
C PRO A 591 -16.91 44.04 15.38
N PRO A 592 -16.80 45.26 15.93
CA PRO A 592 -17.95 45.98 16.46
C PRO A 592 -19.00 46.15 15.34
N GLU A 593 -20.24 45.84 15.65
CA GLU A 593 -21.38 46.10 14.79
C GLU A 593 -21.41 47.61 14.46
N GLU A 594 -21.30 47.96 13.18
CA GLU A 594 -21.60 49.30 12.71
C GLU A 594 -23.08 49.60 12.99
N PRO A 595 -23.42 50.78 13.52
CA PRO A 595 -24.82 51.13 13.72
C PRO A 595 -25.54 51.16 12.36
N ALA A 596 -26.73 50.58 12.33
CA ALA A 596 -27.61 50.57 11.18
C ALA A 596 -27.77 51.98 10.58
N ARG A 597 -27.32 52.16 9.35
CA ARG A 597 -27.61 53.34 8.55
C ARG A 597 -29.04 53.23 8.05
N ASP A 598 -29.90 54.18 8.43
CA ASP A 598 -31.20 54.38 7.87
C ASP A 598 -31.11 54.52 6.33
N GLU A 599 -31.61 53.55 5.60
CA GLU A 599 -31.79 53.66 4.16
C GLU A 599 -32.96 54.61 3.88
N PRO A 600 -32.80 55.62 3.01
CA PRO A 600 -33.93 56.46 2.58
C PRO A 600 -34.85 55.65 1.63
N LEU A 601 -36.14 55.65 1.96
CA LEU A 601 -37.21 55.11 1.17
C LEU A 601 -37.18 55.70 -0.27
N LEU A 602 -36.88 54.85 -1.26
CA LEU A 602 -37.01 55.19 -2.68
C LEU A 602 -38.54 55.28 -3.05
N PRO A 603 -38.93 56.29 -3.82
CA PRO A 603 -40.34 56.44 -4.23
C PRO A 603 -40.73 55.38 -5.27
N ALA A 604 -41.97 54.93 -5.15
CA ALA A 604 -42.62 53.94 -6.02
C ALA A 604 -42.64 54.35 -7.50
N ARG A 605 -42.23 53.47 -8.39
CA ARG A 605 -42.37 53.63 -9.86
C ARG A 605 -43.82 53.55 -10.27
N PRO A 606 -44.27 54.42 -11.17
CA PRO A 606 -45.65 54.36 -11.73
C PRO A 606 -45.78 53.18 -12.73
N LYS A 607 -46.93 52.53 -12.71
CA LYS A 607 -47.35 51.52 -13.66
C LYS A 607 -47.45 52.12 -15.06
N GLN A 608 -46.74 51.53 -16.03
CA GLN A 608 -47.02 51.83 -17.44
C GLN A 608 -48.04 50.82 -17.95
N ASP A 609 -49.14 51.38 -18.37
CA ASP A 609 -50.26 50.71 -19.05
C ASP A 609 -49.88 50.21 -20.43
N ALA A 610 -50.43 49.07 -20.76
CA ALA A 610 -50.36 48.47 -22.08
C ALA A 610 -51.12 49.32 -23.12
N ALA A 611 -50.45 49.66 -24.23
CA ALA A 611 -51.16 50.08 -25.45
C ALA A 611 -50.69 49.24 -26.64
N ARG A 612 -51.67 48.60 -27.23
CA ARG A 612 -51.65 47.93 -28.54
C ARG A 612 -51.26 48.87 -29.67
N GLY A 613 -50.60 48.31 -30.70
CA GLY A 613 -50.45 49.01 -31.97
C GLY A 613 -49.79 48.15 -33.05
N THR A 614 -50.58 47.44 -33.79
CA THR A 614 -50.43 46.93 -35.13
C THR A 614 -49.43 47.64 -36.03
N ARG A 615 -48.47 46.92 -36.63
CA ARG A 615 -48.29 46.65 -38.06
C ARG A 615 -47.21 45.65 -38.30
#